data_b22cfbc1d08df5d23a4dc93af5f766be
#
_entry.id   b22cfbc1d08df5d23a4dc93af5f766be
#
_cell.length_a   1.000
_cell.length_b   1.000
_cell.length_c   1.000
_cell.angle_alpha   90.00
_cell.angle_beta   90.00
_cell.angle_gamma   90.00
#
_symmetry.space_group_name_H-M   'P 1'
#
loop_
_entity.id
_entity.type
_entity.pdbx_description
1 polymer ?
#
loop_
_entity_poly.entity_id
_entity_poly.type
_entity_poly.pdbx_seq_one_letter_code
_entity_poly.pdbx_strand_id
1 'polypeptide(L)'
;MRDLDRMLRGSPLWRKGENLLRGVPGVGPVLCATLLAELPELGRLGRREIAKLVGVAPLNRDSGTLRGKRTVWGGRGQVRAVLYMAALVAVQHNPVLKAFYQRLLAKGKLPMVALTACMRKLLVILNTLVKNNTPWSPPCALEKI
;
A
#
# COMPACT_ATOMS: atom_id res chain seq x y z
N MET A 1 24.18 3.73 9.39
CA MET A 1 22.74 3.63 9.10
C MET A 1 22.04 4.97 9.11
N ARG A 2 22.17 5.73 10.18
CA ARG A 2 21.53 7.05 10.23
C ARG A 2 22.04 8.02 9.17
N ASP A 3 23.33 7.95 8.85
CA ASP A 3 23.91 8.84 7.83
C ASP A 3 23.42 8.48 6.44
N LEU A 4 23.27 7.17 6.17
CA LEU A 4 22.74 6.70 4.89
C LEU A 4 21.29 7.13 4.72
N ASP A 5 20.49 6.98 5.77
CA ASP A 5 19.08 7.41 5.76
C ASP A 5 18.98 8.92 5.50
N ARG A 6 19.84 9.69 6.14
CA ARG A 6 19.86 11.14 5.97
C ARG A 6 20.23 11.53 4.55
N MET A 7 21.21 10.83 3.97
CA MET A 7 21.62 11.06 2.58
C MET A 7 20.50 10.69 1.61
N LEU A 8 19.85 9.56 1.83
CA LEU A 8 18.74 9.13 0.99
C LEU A 8 17.57 10.10 1.04
N ARG A 9 17.20 10.55 2.24
CA ARG A 9 16.10 11.49 2.43
C ARG A 9 16.40 12.87 1.82
N GLY A 10 17.66 13.21 1.65
CA GLY A 10 18.05 14.43 1.00
C GLY A 10 18.10 14.36 -0.51
N SER A 11 17.97 13.16 -1.09
CA SER A 11 18.06 13.01 -2.54
C SER A 11 16.81 13.54 -3.25
N PRO A 12 16.95 14.06 -4.47
CA PRO A 12 15.80 14.53 -5.25
C PRO A 12 14.81 13.41 -5.55
N LEU A 13 15.26 12.18 -5.78
CA LEU A 13 14.40 11.04 -6.04
C LEU A 13 13.56 10.70 -4.83
N TRP A 14 14.16 10.74 -3.65
CA TRP A 14 13.44 10.48 -2.41
C TRP A 14 12.34 11.53 -2.18
N ARG A 15 12.68 12.81 -2.34
CA ARG A 15 11.73 13.90 -2.15
C ARG A 15 10.57 13.82 -3.12
N LYS A 16 10.85 13.44 -4.35
CA LYS A 16 9.81 13.27 -5.37
C LYS A 16 8.84 12.17 -4.98
N GLY A 17 9.38 11.03 -4.57
CA GLY A 17 8.56 9.92 -4.09
C GLY A 17 7.74 10.29 -2.86
N GLU A 18 8.38 10.96 -1.90
CA GLU A 18 7.70 11.40 -0.68
C GLU A 18 6.55 12.35 -1.00
N ASN A 19 6.76 13.31 -1.89
CA ASN A 19 5.72 14.26 -2.27
C ASN A 19 4.52 13.56 -2.92
N LEU A 20 4.77 12.57 -3.77
CA LEU A 20 3.70 11.80 -4.41
C LEU A 20 2.91 11.00 -3.38
N LEU A 21 3.60 10.32 -2.48
CA LEU A 21 2.97 9.45 -1.50
C LEU A 21 2.21 10.23 -0.44
N ARG A 22 2.79 11.32 0.06
CA ARG A 22 2.17 12.10 1.13
C ARG A 22 0.92 12.86 0.69
N GLY A 23 0.73 13.03 -0.61
CA GLY A 23 -0.48 13.63 -1.12
C GLY A 23 -1.72 12.75 -0.98
N VAL A 24 -1.56 11.47 -0.68
CA VAL A 24 -2.68 10.53 -0.54
C VAL A 24 -3.24 10.62 0.88
N PRO A 25 -4.55 10.90 1.04
CA PRO A 25 -5.16 10.95 2.38
C PRO A 25 -4.99 9.62 3.13
N GLY A 26 -4.50 9.71 4.35
CA GLY A 26 -4.22 8.56 5.19
C GLY A 26 -2.77 8.11 5.16
N VAL A 27 -1.96 8.66 4.27
CA VAL A 27 -0.53 8.33 4.17
C VAL A 27 0.28 9.34 4.98
N GLY A 28 0.88 8.86 6.06
CA GLY A 28 1.73 9.68 6.91
C GLY A 28 3.21 9.50 6.61
N PRO A 29 4.07 10.20 7.36
CA PRO A 29 5.52 10.15 7.14
C PRO A 29 6.13 8.78 7.39
N VAL A 30 5.58 8.00 8.32
CA VAL A 30 6.10 6.67 8.64
C VAL A 30 5.92 5.72 7.45
N LEU A 31 4.73 5.72 6.84
CA LEU A 31 4.49 4.87 5.67
C LEU A 31 5.36 5.30 4.50
N CYS A 32 5.47 6.60 4.25
CA CYS A 32 6.33 7.11 3.19
C CYS A 32 7.78 6.65 3.37
N ALA A 33 8.33 6.84 4.55
CA ALA A 33 9.72 6.47 4.84
C ALA A 33 9.91 4.96 4.69
N THR A 34 8.98 4.17 5.20
CA THR A 34 9.06 2.72 5.11
C THR A 34 9.01 2.22 3.67
N LEU A 35 8.10 2.76 2.87
CA LEU A 35 7.99 2.35 1.47
C LEU A 35 9.23 2.74 0.67
N LEU A 36 9.71 3.95 0.86
CA LEU A 36 10.87 4.44 0.12
C LEU A 36 12.15 3.70 0.50
N ALA A 37 12.29 3.34 1.78
CA ALA A 37 13.48 2.65 2.26
C ALA A 37 13.44 1.15 2.02
N GLU A 38 12.29 0.52 2.22
CA GLU A 38 12.18 -0.94 2.23
C GLU A 38 11.46 -1.54 1.05
N LEU A 39 10.86 -0.72 0.20
CA LEU A 39 10.16 -1.17 -1.00
C LEU A 39 10.65 -0.40 -2.22
N PRO A 40 11.92 -0.57 -2.61
CA PRO A 40 12.46 0.13 -3.78
C PRO A 40 11.77 -0.26 -5.09
N GLU A 41 11.07 -1.38 -5.10
CA GLU A 41 10.34 -1.86 -6.27
C GLU A 41 9.03 -1.08 -6.50
N LEU A 42 8.64 -0.21 -5.57
CA LEU A 42 7.42 0.57 -5.71
C LEU A 42 7.48 1.43 -6.98
N GLY A 43 6.46 1.29 -7.82
CA GLY A 43 6.40 1.97 -9.10
C GLY A 43 7.09 1.24 -10.25
N ARG A 44 7.75 0.11 -9.97
CA ARG A 44 8.48 -0.67 -10.98
C ARG A 44 7.81 -1.98 -11.32
N LEU A 45 6.91 -2.45 -10.47
CA LEU A 45 6.19 -3.70 -10.67
C LEU A 45 4.73 -3.44 -11.01
N GLY A 46 4.07 -4.46 -11.56
CA GLY A 46 2.64 -4.43 -11.75
C GLY A 46 1.91 -4.58 -10.41
N ARG A 47 0.62 -4.29 -10.42
CA ARG A 47 -0.19 -4.31 -9.19
C ARG A 47 -0.24 -5.68 -8.50
N ARG A 48 -0.26 -6.75 -9.30
CA ARG A 48 -0.28 -8.11 -8.74
C ARG A 48 1.06 -8.46 -8.13
N GLU A 49 2.11 -8.08 -8.80
CA GLU A 49 3.47 -8.38 -8.36
C GLU A 49 3.82 -7.64 -7.07
N ILE A 50 3.48 -6.36 -6.99
CA ILE A 50 3.76 -5.57 -5.79
C ILE A 50 2.93 -6.07 -4.60
N ALA A 51 1.67 -6.44 -4.83
CA ALA A 51 0.82 -6.98 -3.77
C ALA A 51 1.38 -8.30 -3.24
N LYS A 52 1.90 -9.14 -4.13
CA LYS A 52 2.48 -10.42 -3.76
C LYS A 52 3.77 -10.24 -2.98
N LEU A 53 4.59 -9.29 -3.41
CA LEU A 53 5.86 -9.00 -2.74
C LEU A 53 5.65 -8.54 -1.29
N VAL A 54 4.64 -7.73 -1.06
CA VAL A 54 4.33 -7.22 0.29
C VAL A 54 3.54 -8.25 1.11
N GLY A 55 2.89 -9.20 0.45
CA GLY A 55 2.12 -10.23 1.15
C GLY A 55 0.67 -9.86 1.42
N VAL A 56 0.08 -9.02 0.55
CA VAL A 56 -1.32 -8.61 0.67
C VAL A 56 -2.16 -9.07 -0.52
N ALA A 57 -1.60 -9.90 -1.40
CA ALA A 57 -2.34 -10.47 -2.51
C ALA A 57 -3.35 -11.50 -1.99
N PRO A 58 -4.49 -11.67 -2.69
CA PRO A 58 -5.44 -12.72 -2.32
C PRO A 58 -4.75 -14.08 -2.42
N LEU A 59 -4.98 -14.92 -1.41
CA LEU A 59 -4.46 -16.27 -1.40
C LEU A 59 -5.39 -17.18 -2.19
N ASN A 60 -4.82 -18.09 -2.97
CA ASN A 60 -5.59 -19.13 -3.61
C ASN A 60 -6.03 -20.14 -2.56
N ARG A 61 -7.30 -20.57 -2.65
CA ARG A 61 -7.85 -21.57 -1.73
C ARG A 61 -7.06 -22.86 -1.78
N ASP A 62 -6.63 -23.23 -2.98
CA ASP A 62 -5.97 -24.50 -3.24
C ASP A 62 -4.54 -24.55 -2.73
N SER A 63 -3.93 -23.40 -2.53
CA SER A 63 -2.59 -23.39 -1.96
C SER A 63 -2.61 -23.76 -0.50
N GLY A 64 -3.79 -23.93 0.06
CA GLY A 64 -3.95 -24.35 1.41
C GLY A 64 -3.38 -23.37 2.40
N THR A 65 -3.59 -23.70 3.63
CA THR A 65 -3.14 -22.88 4.74
C THR A 65 -1.62 -22.83 4.86
N LEU A 66 -0.94 -23.92 4.50
CA LEU A 66 0.50 -24.02 4.66
C LEU A 66 1.27 -23.10 3.72
N ARG A 67 0.88 -23.10 2.45
CA ARG A 67 1.52 -22.23 1.47
C ARG A 67 1.16 -20.77 1.72
N GLY A 68 -0.07 -20.52 2.13
CA GLY A 68 -0.50 -19.19 2.49
C GLY A 68 0.34 -18.61 3.61
N LYS A 69 0.63 -19.40 4.62
CA LYS A 69 1.49 -18.99 5.73
C LYS A 69 2.90 -18.67 5.24
N ARG A 70 3.46 -19.51 4.38
CA ARG A 70 4.80 -19.27 3.84
C ARG A 70 4.85 -18.01 3.00
N THR A 71 3.83 -17.75 2.20
CA THR A 71 3.77 -16.55 1.38
C THR A 71 3.72 -15.30 2.25
N VAL A 72 2.94 -15.36 3.32
CA VAL A 72 2.85 -14.25 4.27
C VAL A 72 4.21 -14.01 4.94
N TRP A 73 4.90 -15.08 5.34
CA TRP A 73 6.22 -14.97 5.94
C TRP A 73 7.27 -14.50 4.94
N GLY A 74 7.11 -14.85 3.65
CA GLY A 74 8.02 -14.42 2.61
C GLY A 74 7.81 -12.99 2.18
N GLY A 75 6.67 -12.36 2.52
CA GLY A 75 6.42 -10.97 2.22
C GLY A 75 7.21 -10.05 3.15
N ARG A 76 7.25 -8.77 2.82
CA ARG A 76 7.97 -7.78 3.63
C ARG A 76 7.13 -7.39 4.83
N GLY A 77 7.34 -8.08 5.94
CA GLY A 77 6.53 -7.96 7.14
C GLY A 77 6.43 -6.57 7.71
N GLN A 78 7.55 -5.82 7.70
CA GLN A 78 7.55 -4.47 8.22
C GLN A 78 6.73 -3.52 7.34
N VAL A 79 6.87 -3.65 6.03
CA VAL A 79 6.06 -2.87 5.09
C VAL A 79 4.58 -3.18 5.31
N ARG A 80 4.25 -4.46 5.45
CA ARG A 80 2.87 -4.89 5.67
C ARG A 80 2.30 -4.34 6.98
N ALA A 81 3.09 -4.35 8.06
CA ALA A 81 2.65 -3.85 9.34
C ALA A 81 2.35 -2.35 9.29
N VAL A 82 3.22 -1.58 8.68
CA VAL A 82 3.03 -0.13 8.55
C VAL A 82 1.86 0.16 7.61
N LEU A 83 1.73 -0.61 6.54
CA LEU A 83 0.62 -0.49 5.60
C LEU A 83 -0.72 -0.78 6.28
N TYR A 84 -0.75 -1.76 7.19
CA TYR A 84 -1.94 -2.06 7.97
C TYR A 84 -2.39 -0.85 8.79
N MET A 85 -1.45 -0.23 9.50
CA MET A 85 -1.75 0.96 10.31
C MET A 85 -2.24 2.12 9.43
N ALA A 86 -1.62 2.30 8.29
CA ALA A 86 -2.04 3.34 7.34
C ALA A 86 -3.44 3.06 6.80
N ALA A 87 -3.77 1.80 6.53
CA ALA A 87 -5.10 1.44 6.05
C ALA A 87 -6.18 1.74 7.09
N LEU A 88 -5.90 1.52 8.37
CA LEU A 88 -6.83 1.86 9.45
C LEU A 88 -7.18 3.34 9.44
N VAL A 89 -6.21 4.19 9.20
CA VAL A 89 -6.42 5.64 9.11
C VAL A 89 -7.11 5.99 7.78
N ALA A 90 -6.68 5.38 6.70
CA ALA A 90 -7.17 5.69 5.36
C ALA A 90 -8.64 5.35 5.18
N VAL A 91 -9.14 4.27 5.80
CA VAL A 91 -10.56 3.92 5.69
C VAL A 91 -11.46 4.96 6.38
N GLN A 92 -10.90 5.82 7.21
CA GLN A 92 -11.64 6.89 7.86
C GLN A 92 -11.52 8.22 7.11
N HIS A 93 -10.37 8.48 6.49
CA HIS A 93 -10.06 9.79 5.94
C HIS A 93 -9.94 9.83 4.41
N ASN A 94 -9.68 8.71 3.78
CA ASN A 94 -9.55 8.65 2.33
C ASN A 94 -10.91 8.27 1.73
N PRO A 95 -11.53 9.13 0.92
CA PRO A 95 -12.88 8.85 0.42
C PRO A 95 -12.96 7.61 -0.46
N VAL A 96 -11.91 7.31 -1.22
CA VAL A 96 -11.87 6.12 -2.07
C VAL A 96 -11.85 4.86 -1.23
N LEU A 97 -10.95 4.81 -0.24
CA LEU A 97 -10.81 3.65 0.62
C LEU A 97 -11.98 3.48 1.59
N LYS A 98 -12.52 4.58 2.07
CA LYS A 98 -13.69 4.55 2.92
C LYS A 98 -14.88 3.91 2.19
N ALA A 99 -15.15 4.36 0.98
CA ALA A 99 -16.24 3.82 0.17
C ALA A 99 -16.01 2.34 -0.16
N PHE A 100 -14.78 1.99 -0.49
CA PHE A 100 -14.42 0.61 -0.79
C PHE A 100 -14.60 -0.31 0.42
N TYR A 101 -14.15 0.14 1.58
CA TYR A 101 -14.28 -0.61 2.82
C TYR A 101 -15.75 -0.84 3.17
N GLN A 102 -16.55 0.23 3.13
CA GLN A 102 -17.99 0.15 3.44
C GLN A 102 -18.73 -0.78 2.48
N ARG A 103 -18.36 -0.74 1.20
CA ARG A 103 -18.95 -1.62 0.19
C ARG A 103 -18.65 -3.08 0.49
N LEU A 104 -17.44 -3.40 0.91
CA LEU A 104 -17.08 -4.78 1.26
C LEU A 104 -17.84 -5.26 2.49
N LEU A 105 -17.98 -4.41 3.51
CA LEU A 105 -18.76 -4.76 4.69
C LEU A 105 -20.23 -4.99 4.33
N ALA A 106 -20.78 -4.18 3.44
CA ALA A 106 -22.17 -4.32 2.98
C ALA A 106 -22.37 -5.64 2.24
N LYS A 107 -21.34 -6.18 1.62
CA LYS A 107 -21.40 -7.49 0.95
C LYS A 107 -21.23 -8.66 1.89
N GLY A 108 -21.09 -8.40 3.18
CA GLY A 108 -20.94 -9.43 4.18
C GLY A 108 -19.51 -9.87 4.46
N LYS A 109 -18.52 -9.12 3.97
CA LYS A 109 -17.13 -9.44 4.27
C LYS A 109 -16.79 -9.08 5.71
N LEU A 110 -15.96 -9.93 6.33
CA LEU A 110 -15.49 -9.65 7.69
C LEU A 110 -14.58 -8.42 7.69
N PRO A 111 -14.58 -7.64 8.80
CA PRO A 111 -13.77 -6.43 8.87
C PRO A 111 -12.28 -6.65 8.56
N MET A 112 -11.70 -7.74 9.04
CA MET A 112 -10.28 -8.03 8.75
C MET A 112 -10.03 -8.33 7.28
N VAL A 113 -10.96 -9.03 6.63
CA VAL A 113 -10.87 -9.32 5.21
C VAL A 113 -11.00 -8.02 4.40
N ALA A 114 -11.96 -7.19 4.78
CA ALA A 114 -12.17 -5.90 4.13
C ALA A 114 -10.95 -4.98 4.31
N LEU A 115 -10.38 -4.98 5.49
CA LEU A 115 -9.20 -4.16 5.78
C LEU A 115 -7.98 -4.62 4.99
N THR A 116 -7.77 -5.93 4.86
CA THR A 116 -6.68 -6.48 4.05
C THR A 116 -6.84 -6.07 2.58
N ALA A 117 -8.08 -6.11 2.07
CA ALA A 117 -8.37 -5.64 0.72
C ALA A 117 -8.06 -4.14 0.58
N CYS A 118 -8.31 -3.35 1.62
CA CYS A 118 -7.98 -1.93 1.63
C CYS A 118 -6.47 -1.71 1.64
N MET A 119 -5.72 -2.53 2.36
CA MET A 119 -4.26 -2.48 2.34
C MET A 119 -3.73 -2.69 0.92
N ARG A 120 -4.26 -3.70 0.23
CA ARG A 120 -3.88 -3.98 -1.14
C ARG A 120 -4.25 -2.82 -2.06
N LYS A 121 -5.45 -2.29 -1.91
CA LYS A 121 -5.90 -1.17 -2.75
C LYS A 121 -5.04 0.07 -2.52
N LEU A 122 -4.73 0.37 -1.28
CA LEU A 122 -3.84 1.50 -0.95
C LEU A 122 -2.47 1.31 -1.58
N LEU A 123 -1.90 0.11 -1.44
CA LEU A 123 -0.60 -0.20 -2.02
C LEU A 123 -0.61 -0.04 -3.55
N VAL A 124 -1.67 -0.53 -4.20
CA VAL A 124 -1.82 -0.41 -5.66
C VAL A 124 -1.94 1.04 -6.08
N ILE A 125 -2.69 1.84 -5.34
CA ILE A 125 -2.79 3.28 -5.60
C ILE A 125 -1.42 3.93 -5.52
N LEU A 126 -0.68 3.69 -4.43
CA LEU A 126 0.64 4.27 -4.24
C LEU A 126 1.62 3.83 -5.33
N ASN A 127 1.59 2.55 -5.68
CA ASN A 127 2.41 2.00 -6.75
C ASN A 127 2.12 2.67 -8.09
N THR A 128 0.84 2.88 -8.40
CA THR A 128 0.42 3.51 -9.65
C THR A 128 0.84 4.98 -9.71
N LEU A 129 0.70 5.71 -8.61
CA LEU A 129 1.10 7.12 -8.57
C LEU A 129 2.60 7.28 -8.80
N VAL A 130 3.41 6.42 -8.17
CA VAL A 130 4.85 6.45 -8.36
C VAL A 130 5.23 6.03 -9.78
N LYS A 131 4.60 4.98 -10.29
CA LYS A 131 4.87 4.46 -11.64
C LYS A 131 4.58 5.50 -12.70
N ASN A 132 3.46 6.21 -12.58
CA ASN A 132 3.04 7.21 -13.56
C ASN A 132 3.54 8.61 -13.23
N ASN A 133 4.22 8.77 -12.11
CA ASN A 133 4.71 10.06 -11.63
C ASN A 133 3.57 11.09 -11.57
N THR A 134 2.42 10.66 -11.07
CA THR A 134 1.22 11.50 -10.97
C THR A 134 0.83 11.67 -9.51
N PRO A 135 0.45 12.89 -9.09
CA PRO A 135 -0.01 13.09 -7.71
C PRO A 135 -1.42 12.53 -7.53
N TRP A 136 -1.83 12.41 -6.27
CA TRP A 136 -3.19 12.04 -5.92
C TRP A 136 -4.15 13.03 -6.58
N SER A 137 -5.25 12.51 -7.14
CA SER A 137 -6.27 13.31 -7.78
C SER A 137 -7.65 12.98 -7.19
N PRO A 138 -8.70 13.77 -7.51
CA PRO A 138 -10.03 13.50 -6.99
C PRO A 138 -10.49 12.07 -7.27
N PRO A 139 -11.41 11.54 -6.43
CA PRO A 139 -11.81 10.13 -6.49
C PRO A 139 -12.24 9.64 -7.88
N CYS A 140 -12.90 10.47 -8.65
CA CYS A 140 -13.39 10.06 -9.97
C CYS A 140 -12.27 9.68 -10.93
N ALA A 141 -11.08 10.27 -10.79
CA ALA A 141 -9.95 9.94 -11.63
C ALA A 141 -9.29 8.63 -11.20
N LEU A 142 -9.49 8.21 -9.96
CA LEU A 142 -8.86 7.03 -9.38
C LEU A 142 -9.73 5.78 -9.44
N GLU A 143 -10.98 5.92 -9.79
CA GLU A 143 -11.88 4.78 -9.91
C GLU A 143 -11.44 3.79 -10.98
N LYS A 144 -10.65 4.24 -11.92
CA LYS A 144 -10.13 3.40 -13.01
C LYS A 144 -8.87 2.63 -12.62
N ILE A 145 -8.33 2.87 -11.46
CA ILE A 145 -7.19 2.14 -10.92
C ILE A 145 -7.67 0.86 -10.19
#